data_e120ab23c6eff6f702c1b3e5cc6dcc05
#
_entry.id   e120ab23c6eff6f702c1b3e5cc6dcc05
#
_cell.length_a   1.000
_cell.length_b   1.000
_cell.length_c   1.000
_cell.angle_alpha   90.00
_cell.angle_beta   90.00
_cell.angle_gamma   90.00
#
_symmetry.space_group_name_H-M   'P 1'
#
loop_
_entity.id
_entity.type
_entity.pdbx_description
1 polymer ?
#
loop_
_entity_poly.entity_id
_entity_poly.type
_entity_poly.pdbx_seq_one_letter_code
_entity_poly.pdbx_strand_id
1 'polypeptide(L)'
;MSCWERRFPYEKNDAWSQDAAVKRRWYEALEAMGADGVRAHMTNVRGGPLGCIHIGAGRDVTIGFIYDWLTWHERRARCRKNFFGTLKWLITTILGIASIIIALKWFPLK
;
A
#
# COMPACT_ATOMS: atom_id res chain seq x y z
N MET A 1 2.90 3.74 -10.95
CA MET A 1 2.17 4.10 -9.71
C MET A 1 3.17 4.63 -8.71
N SER A 2 2.91 5.79 -8.17
CA SER A 2 3.81 6.43 -7.21
C SER A 2 3.56 5.90 -5.79
N CYS A 3 4.62 5.54 -5.07
CA CYS A 3 4.55 5.18 -3.65
C CYS A 3 4.13 6.37 -2.75
N TRP A 4 4.08 7.56 -3.34
CA TRP A 4 3.78 8.82 -2.65
C TRP A 4 2.29 9.16 -2.63
N GLU A 5 1.44 8.39 -3.30
CA GLU A 5 0.00 8.59 -3.28
C GLU A 5 -0.54 8.31 -1.88
N ARG A 6 -1.23 9.30 -1.29
CA ARG A 6 -1.76 9.20 0.06
C ARG A 6 -2.98 8.30 0.16
N ARG A 7 -3.71 8.16 -0.94
CA ARG A 7 -4.92 7.36 -1.02
C ARG A 7 -5.01 6.66 -2.36
N PHE A 8 -5.83 5.60 -2.41
CA PHE A 8 -6.12 4.92 -3.65
C PHE A 8 -6.77 5.88 -4.65
N PRO A 9 -6.25 5.99 -5.87
CA PRO A 9 -6.77 6.93 -6.87
C PRO A 9 -8.05 6.41 -7.54
N TYR A 10 -9.12 6.27 -6.77
CA TYR A 10 -10.39 5.75 -7.28
C TYR A 10 -11.00 6.62 -8.38
N GLU A 11 -10.71 7.91 -8.37
CA GLU A 11 -11.19 8.87 -9.37
C GLU A 11 -10.68 8.56 -10.76
N LYS A 12 -9.50 7.98 -10.87
CA LYS A 12 -8.86 7.60 -12.14
C LYS A 12 -9.21 6.19 -12.57
N ASN A 13 -9.86 5.41 -11.72
CA ASN A 13 -10.20 4.02 -11.99
C ASN A 13 -11.61 3.93 -12.57
N ASP A 14 -11.71 4.08 -13.90
CA ASP A 14 -12.99 4.00 -14.62
C ASP A 14 -13.30 2.59 -15.14
N ALA A 15 -12.44 1.64 -14.85
CA ALA A 15 -12.57 0.26 -15.36
C ALA A 15 -13.86 -0.44 -14.88
N TRP A 16 -14.30 -0.13 -13.66
CA TRP A 16 -15.43 -0.82 -13.01
C TRP A 16 -16.66 0.06 -12.85
N SER A 17 -16.48 1.36 -12.84
CA SER A 17 -17.56 2.34 -12.81
C SER A 17 -17.04 3.68 -13.28
N GLN A 18 -17.88 4.42 -13.99
CA GLN A 18 -17.58 5.80 -14.42
C GLN A 18 -18.18 6.84 -13.47
N ASP A 19 -19.04 6.41 -12.55
CA ASP A 19 -19.69 7.31 -11.58
C ASP A 19 -18.75 7.56 -10.41
N ALA A 20 -18.32 8.81 -10.26
CA ALA A 20 -17.42 9.23 -9.18
C ALA A 20 -18.05 9.03 -7.79
N ALA A 21 -19.34 9.26 -7.65
CA ALA A 21 -20.05 9.08 -6.37
C ALA A 21 -20.06 7.61 -5.95
N VAL A 22 -20.28 6.70 -6.87
CA VAL A 22 -20.26 5.25 -6.63
C VAL A 22 -18.85 4.81 -6.22
N LYS A 23 -17.83 5.21 -6.96
CA LYS A 23 -16.44 4.88 -6.66
C LYS A 23 -16.03 5.41 -5.29
N ARG A 24 -16.45 6.59 -4.94
CA ARG A 24 -16.20 7.18 -3.62
C ARG A 24 -16.82 6.36 -2.49
N ARG A 25 -18.07 5.92 -2.64
CA ARG A 25 -18.72 5.03 -1.67
C ARG A 25 -17.98 3.72 -1.50
N TRP A 26 -17.57 3.12 -2.59
CA TRP A 26 -16.79 1.89 -2.57
C TRP A 26 -15.48 2.09 -1.82
N TYR A 27 -14.78 3.16 -2.15
CA TYR A 27 -13.53 3.51 -1.50
C TYR A 27 -13.71 3.69 0.01
N GLU A 28 -14.70 4.48 0.42
CA GLU A 28 -14.98 4.73 1.84
C GLU A 28 -15.36 3.43 2.59
N ALA A 29 -16.14 2.56 1.98
CA ALA A 29 -16.51 1.28 2.57
C ALA A 29 -15.28 0.36 2.76
N LEU A 30 -14.40 0.31 1.77
CA LEU A 30 -13.16 -0.49 1.84
C LEU A 30 -12.21 0.06 2.91
N GLU A 31 -12.05 1.37 2.98
CA GLU A 31 -11.20 2.01 4.00
C GLU A 31 -11.75 1.80 5.41
N ALA A 32 -13.06 1.83 5.58
CA ALA A 32 -13.70 1.58 6.87
C ALA A 32 -13.49 0.15 7.36
N MET A 33 -13.49 -0.83 6.44
CA MET A 33 -13.27 -2.23 6.76
C MET A 33 -11.78 -2.55 6.99
N GLY A 34 -10.90 -1.89 6.27
CA GLY A 34 -9.46 -2.14 6.29
C GLY A 34 -9.04 -3.31 5.40
N ALA A 35 -7.76 -3.35 5.04
CA ALA A 35 -7.22 -4.34 4.11
C ALA A 35 -7.38 -5.78 4.63
N ASP A 36 -7.14 -6.01 5.91
CA ASP A 36 -7.25 -7.35 6.49
C ASP A 36 -8.69 -7.85 6.52
N GLY A 37 -9.64 -6.98 6.87
CA GLY A 37 -11.07 -7.30 6.85
C GLY A 37 -11.57 -7.60 5.44
N VAL A 38 -11.14 -6.83 4.47
CA VAL A 38 -11.49 -7.03 3.05
C VAL A 38 -10.91 -8.35 2.55
N ARG A 39 -9.67 -8.68 2.86
CA ARG A 39 -9.05 -9.96 2.47
C ARG A 39 -9.80 -11.15 3.08
N ALA A 40 -10.16 -11.07 4.35
CA ALA A 40 -10.93 -12.12 5.02
C ALA A 40 -12.29 -12.32 4.37
N HIS A 41 -12.94 -11.22 3.96
CA HIS A 41 -14.22 -11.26 3.25
C HIS A 41 -14.08 -11.89 1.86
N MET A 42 -12.98 -11.59 1.17
CA MET A 42 -12.70 -12.09 -0.19
C MET A 42 -12.37 -13.58 -0.23
N THR A 43 -11.85 -14.17 0.84
CA THR A 43 -11.54 -15.62 0.87
C THR A 43 -12.76 -16.49 0.65
N ASN A 44 -13.93 -16.02 1.05
CA ASN A 44 -15.19 -16.75 0.91
C ASN A 44 -15.96 -16.43 -0.38
N VAL A 45 -15.44 -15.51 -1.19
CA VAL A 45 -16.11 -15.07 -2.42
C VAL A 45 -15.60 -15.90 -3.60
N ARG A 46 -16.54 -16.50 -4.32
CA ARG A 46 -16.28 -17.20 -5.57
C ARG A 46 -16.95 -16.42 -6.70
N GLY A 47 -16.17 -15.87 -7.61
CA GLY A 47 -16.71 -15.13 -8.72
C GLY A 47 -15.64 -14.42 -9.53
N GLY A 48 -15.99 -14.00 -10.72
CA GLY A 48 -15.11 -13.26 -11.60
C GLY A 48 -15.01 -11.78 -11.20
N PRO A 49 -14.13 -11.00 -11.87
CA PRO A 49 -13.92 -9.58 -11.56
C PRO A 49 -15.16 -8.70 -11.71
N LEU A 50 -16.13 -9.15 -12.52
CA LEU A 50 -17.40 -8.44 -12.73
C LEU A 50 -18.44 -8.74 -11.66
N GLY A 51 -18.19 -9.73 -10.78
CA GLY A 51 -19.06 -10.01 -9.65
C GLY A 51 -19.05 -8.88 -8.65
N CYS A 52 -20.09 -8.82 -7.82
CA CYS A 52 -20.23 -7.81 -6.78
C CYS A 52 -20.36 -8.48 -5.43
N ILE A 53 -19.81 -7.84 -4.40
CA ILE A 53 -20.00 -8.25 -3.01
C ILE A 53 -20.47 -7.07 -2.18
N HIS A 54 -21.24 -7.38 -1.15
CA HIS A 54 -21.75 -6.38 -0.23
C HIS A 54 -20.74 -6.14 0.88
N ILE A 55 -20.22 -4.93 0.96
CA ILE A 55 -19.23 -4.53 1.97
C ILE A 55 -19.76 -3.32 2.74
N GLY A 56 -20.09 -3.52 4.01
CA GLY A 56 -20.53 -2.45 4.89
C GLY A 56 -21.62 -1.57 4.29
N ALA A 57 -21.46 -0.26 4.35
CA ALA A 57 -22.39 0.71 3.77
C ALA A 57 -22.22 0.91 2.27
N GLY A 58 -21.24 0.25 1.66
CA GLY A 58 -20.85 0.46 0.27
C GLY A 58 -21.70 -0.25 -0.78
N ARG A 59 -22.72 -0.99 -0.38
CA ARG A 59 -23.54 -1.82 -1.27
C ARG A 59 -22.67 -2.70 -2.18
N ASP A 60 -23.18 -3.06 -3.33
CA ASP A 60 -22.52 -4.01 -4.23
C ASP A 60 -21.22 -3.44 -4.82
N VAL A 61 -20.10 -3.70 -4.17
CA VAL A 61 -18.79 -3.30 -4.66
C VAL A 61 -18.29 -4.35 -5.65
N THR A 62 -17.84 -3.92 -6.82
CA THR A 62 -17.30 -4.80 -7.84
C THR A 62 -16.02 -5.46 -7.34
N ILE A 63 -15.92 -6.78 -7.52
CA ILE A 63 -14.74 -7.55 -7.08
C ILE A 63 -13.46 -7.02 -7.72
N GLY A 64 -13.50 -6.62 -9.00
CA GLY A 64 -12.35 -6.03 -9.67
C GLY A 64 -11.86 -4.74 -9.02
N PHE A 65 -12.76 -3.88 -8.58
CA PHE A 65 -12.41 -2.66 -7.85
C PHE A 65 -11.73 -3.01 -6.52
N ILE A 66 -12.21 -4.02 -5.81
CA ILE A 66 -11.61 -4.49 -4.56
C ILE A 66 -10.20 -5.01 -4.78
N TYR A 67 -9.98 -5.80 -5.84
CA TYR A 67 -8.64 -6.29 -6.19
C TYR A 67 -7.68 -5.14 -6.52
N ASP A 68 -8.13 -4.12 -7.25
CA ASP A 68 -7.32 -2.95 -7.56
C ASP A 68 -6.93 -2.19 -6.29
N TRP A 69 -7.87 -2.02 -5.37
CA TRP A 69 -7.64 -1.38 -4.08
C TRP A 69 -6.65 -2.18 -3.22
N LEU A 70 -6.84 -3.51 -3.13
CA LEU A 70 -5.92 -4.39 -2.39
C LEU A 70 -4.52 -4.38 -2.99
N THR A 71 -4.42 -4.42 -4.31
CA THR A 71 -3.12 -4.36 -5.01
C THR A 71 -2.41 -3.05 -4.72
N TRP A 72 -3.13 -1.94 -4.71
CA TRP A 72 -2.58 -0.64 -4.36
C TRP A 72 -2.03 -0.62 -2.92
N HIS A 73 -2.76 -1.16 -1.96
CA HIS A 73 -2.31 -1.27 -0.58
C HIS A 73 -1.08 -2.15 -0.44
N GLU A 74 -1.02 -3.27 -1.13
CA GLU A 74 0.13 -4.16 -1.13
C GLU A 74 1.38 -3.48 -1.70
N ARG A 75 1.23 -2.78 -2.82
CA ARG A 75 2.33 -2.02 -3.41
C ARG A 75 2.84 -0.94 -2.47
N ARG A 76 1.94 -0.23 -1.84
CA ARG A 76 2.30 0.80 -0.87
C ARG A 76 3.05 0.22 0.32
N ALA A 77 2.61 -0.91 0.84
CA ALA A 77 3.28 -1.62 1.92
C ALA A 77 4.68 -2.08 1.52
N ARG A 78 4.83 -2.63 0.30
CA ARG A 78 6.15 -3.02 -0.24
C ARG A 78 7.07 -1.82 -0.41
N CYS A 79 6.57 -0.70 -0.92
CA CYS A 79 7.34 0.52 -1.06
C CYS A 79 7.86 1.02 0.29
N ARG A 80 7.02 1.06 1.31
CA ARG A 80 7.43 1.42 2.65
C ARG A 80 8.51 0.49 3.19
N LYS A 81 8.31 -0.82 3.05
CA LYS A 81 9.24 -1.83 3.51
C LYS A 81 10.61 -1.69 2.83
N ASN A 82 10.61 -1.52 1.51
CA ASN A 82 11.84 -1.31 0.75
C ASN A 82 12.53 0.01 1.13
N PHE A 83 11.75 1.08 1.30
CA PHE A 83 12.28 2.37 1.71
C PHE A 83 12.96 2.29 3.08
N PHE A 84 12.31 1.69 4.07
CA PHE A 84 12.88 1.53 5.40
C PHE A 84 14.10 0.62 5.39
N GLY A 85 14.10 -0.44 4.60
CA GLY A 85 15.25 -1.31 4.43
C GLY A 85 16.45 -0.58 3.86
N THR A 86 16.25 0.20 2.80
CA THR A 86 17.31 1.03 2.19
C THR A 86 17.80 2.10 3.14
N LEU A 87 16.91 2.79 3.83
CA LEU A 87 17.25 3.82 4.80
C LEU A 87 18.07 3.25 5.95
N LYS A 88 17.68 2.11 6.48
CA LYS A 88 18.40 1.42 7.56
C LYS A 88 19.81 1.05 7.11
N TRP A 89 19.97 0.53 5.90
CA TRP A 89 21.27 0.18 5.33
C TRP A 89 22.16 1.42 5.18
N LEU A 90 21.62 2.53 4.68
CA LEU A 90 22.35 3.80 4.53
C LEU A 90 22.84 4.32 5.88
N ILE A 91 21.98 4.32 6.89
CA ILE A 91 22.35 4.76 8.25
C ILE A 91 23.47 3.91 8.80
N THR A 92 23.38 2.60 8.69
CA THR A 92 24.40 1.65 9.16
C THR A 92 25.73 1.89 8.46
N THR A 93 25.72 2.12 7.14
CA THR A 93 26.92 2.40 6.36
C THR A 93 27.58 3.71 6.78
N ILE A 94 26.80 4.78 6.96
CA ILE A 94 27.31 6.08 7.39
C ILE A 94 27.93 5.99 8.78
N LEU A 95 27.29 5.31 9.72
CA LEU A 95 27.80 5.10 11.07
C LEU A 95 29.10 4.30 11.07
N GLY A 96 29.21 3.28 10.22
CA GLY A 96 30.42 2.49 10.06
C GLY A 96 31.60 3.32 9.56
N ILE A 97 31.37 4.14 8.52
CA ILE A 97 32.40 5.04 7.96
C ILE A 97 32.83 6.07 9.02
N ALA A 98 31.87 6.69 9.70
CA ALA A 98 32.16 7.68 10.74
C ALA A 98 33.02 7.06 11.86
N SER A 99 32.72 5.83 12.28
CA SER A 99 33.48 5.11 13.29
C SER A 99 34.94 4.88 12.86
N ILE A 100 35.16 4.52 11.60
CA ILE A 100 36.50 4.31 11.04
C ILE A 100 37.30 5.64 11.04
N ILE A 101 36.67 6.72 10.62
CA ILE A 101 37.30 8.03 10.57
C ILE A 101 37.70 8.47 12.00
N ILE A 102 36.83 8.30 12.96
CA ILE A 102 37.12 8.63 14.37
C ILE A 102 38.27 7.79 14.91
N ALA A 103 38.26 6.49 14.65
CA ALA A 103 39.34 5.58 15.08
C ALA A 103 40.69 5.99 14.49
N LEU A 104 40.74 6.31 13.20
CA LEU A 104 41.98 6.78 12.55
C LEU A 104 42.47 8.13 13.09
N LYS A 105 41.56 8.97 13.54
CA LYS A 105 41.88 10.27 14.11
C LYS A 105 42.44 10.15 15.52
N TRP A 106 41.85 9.26 16.34
CA TRP A 106 42.28 9.05 17.74
C TRP A 106 43.46 8.10 17.87
N PHE A 107 43.68 7.22 16.92
CA PHE A 107 44.78 6.26 16.91
C PHE A 107 45.57 6.40 15.60
N PRO A 108 46.34 7.50 15.45
CA PRO A 108 47.14 7.63 14.25
C PRO A 108 48.23 6.57 14.21
N LEU A 109 48.13 5.70 13.22
CA LEU A 109 49.17 4.71 12.95
C LEU A 109 50.36 5.44 12.33
N LYS A 110 51.41 5.53 13.08
CA LYS A 110 52.67 6.05 12.55
C LYS A 110 53.46 4.97 11.85
#